data_e35b67263e38cb53514f088f641a7391
#
_entry.id   e35b67263e38cb53514f088f641a7391
#
_cell.length_a   1.000
_cell.length_b   1.000
_cell.length_c   1.000
_cell.angle_alpha   90.00
_cell.angle_beta   90.00
_cell.angle_gamma   90.00
#
_symmetry.space_group_name_H-M   'P 1'
#
loop_
_entity.id
_entity.type
_entity.pdbx_description
1 polymer ?
#
loop_
_entity_poly.entity_id
_entity_poly.type
_entity_poly.pdbx_seq_one_letter_code
_entity_poly.pdbx_strand_id
1 'polypeptide(L)'
;MKKLTFWWKQFCFSVGAQINAVLLLMLILFLSFSIYNHSLFNQFNARYQKEIDQYYSILELKNHFLQSGILFEEYMKTGNRTTLAEFNDTYEKARSVIDILYTESTNEESWYLLRGIDQSFESYYSECCNASF
;
A
#
# COMPACT_ATOMS: atom_id res chain seq x y z
N MET A 1 -57.40 -45.02 18.09
CA MET A 1 -56.82 -43.78 18.49
C MET A 1 -55.27 -43.79 18.65
N LYS A 2 -54.60 -44.87 19.04
CA LYS A 2 -53.12 -44.91 19.22
C LYS A 2 -52.28 -44.73 17.93
N LYS A 3 -52.83 -45.08 16.75
CA LYS A 3 -52.08 -44.90 15.46
C LYS A 3 -51.99 -43.45 15.00
N LEU A 4 -52.97 -42.60 15.29
CA LEU A 4 -52.98 -41.19 14.89
C LEU A 4 -51.93 -40.38 15.68
N THR A 5 -51.78 -40.65 16.97
CA THR A 5 -50.79 -39.98 17.82
C THR A 5 -49.35 -40.33 17.47
N PHE A 6 -49.13 -41.54 16.97
CA PHE A 6 -47.80 -41.95 16.48
C PHE A 6 -47.42 -41.23 15.19
N TRP A 7 -48.36 -41.10 14.23
CA TRP A 7 -48.17 -40.37 12.96
C TRP A 7 -47.91 -38.88 13.19
N TRP A 8 -48.66 -38.26 14.12
CA TRP A 8 -48.46 -36.86 14.48
C TRP A 8 -47.10 -36.62 15.16
N LYS A 9 -46.65 -37.46 16.04
CA LYS A 9 -45.32 -37.40 16.64
C LYS A 9 -44.20 -37.51 15.59
N GLN A 10 -44.37 -38.43 14.64
CA GLN A 10 -43.37 -38.63 13.57
C GLN A 10 -43.37 -37.45 12.59
N PHE A 11 -44.52 -36.88 12.32
CA PHE A 11 -44.65 -35.68 11.47
C PHE A 11 -44.07 -34.43 12.15
N CYS A 12 -44.39 -34.20 13.42
CA CYS A 12 -43.83 -33.07 14.19
C CYS A 12 -42.31 -33.21 14.37
N PHE A 13 -41.80 -34.44 14.59
CA PHE A 13 -40.36 -34.66 14.64
C PHE A 13 -39.70 -34.45 13.28
N SER A 14 -40.33 -34.85 12.20
CA SER A 14 -39.88 -34.58 10.83
C SER A 14 -39.88 -33.09 10.51
N VAL A 15 -40.89 -32.33 10.89
CA VAL A 15 -40.98 -30.87 10.68
C VAL A 15 -39.93 -30.14 11.53
N GLY A 16 -39.77 -30.52 12.79
CA GLY A 16 -38.73 -29.95 13.67
C GLY A 16 -37.31 -30.24 13.14
N ALA A 17 -37.07 -31.45 12.63
CA ALA A 17 -35.78 -31.79 12.00
C ALA A 17 -35.52 -30.96 10.72
N GLN A 18 -36.55 -30.76 9.91
CA GLN A 18 -36.44 -29.90 8.71
C GLN A 18 -36.12 -28.43 9.05
N ILE A 19 -36.80 -27.88 10.06
CA ILE A 19 -36.56 -26.49 10.52
C ILE A 19 -35.13 -26.39 11.05
N ASN A 20 -34.67 -27.35 11.88
CA ASN A 20 -33.31 -27.35 12.38
C ASN A 20 -32.28 -27.50 11.26
N ALA A 21 -32.52 -28.31 10.24
CA ALA A 21 -31.64 -28.45 9.09
C ALA A 21 -31.55 -27.16 8.29
N VAL A 22 -32.66 -26.44 8.07
CA VAL A 22 -32.69 -25.14 7.40
C VAL A 22 -31.93 -24.08 8.22
N LEU A 23 -32.13 -24.03 9.53
CA LEU A 23 -31.42 -23.11 10.41
C LEU A 23 -29.92 -23.38 10.41
N LEU A 24 -29.50 -24.65 10.45
CA LEU A 24 -28.11 -25.05 10.39
C LEU A 24 -27.46 -24.67 9.05
N LEU A 25 -28.20 -24.87 7.95
CA LEU A 25 -27.76 -24.48 6.62
C LEU A 25 -27.60 -22.95 6.50
N MET A 26 -28.54 -22.17 7.01
CA MET A 26 -28.46 -20.71 7.08
C MET A 26 -27.27 -20.25 7.90
N LEU A 27 -27.00 -20.90 9.02
CA LEU A 27 -25.86 -20.58 9.89
C LEU A 27 -24.53 -20.87 9.18
N ILE A 28 -24.42 -21.97 8.45
CA ILE A 28 -23.25 -22.31 7.64
C ILE A 28 -23.03 -21.26 6.53
N LEU A 29 -24.09 -20.88 5.83
CA LEU A 29 -24.03 -19.84 4.79
C LEU A 29 -23.59 -18.49 5.38
N PHE A 30 -24.14 -18.11 6.53
CA PHE A 30 -23.78 -16.87 7.21
C PHE A 30 -22.31 -16.86 7.64
N LEU A 31 -21.81 -17.95 8.23
CA LEU A 31 -20.41 -18.08 8.61
C LEU A 31 -19.49 -18.04 7.39
N SER A 32 -19.84 -18.74 6.32
CA SER A 32 -19.07 -18.73 5.06
C SER A 32 -19.00 -17.33 4.45
N PHE A 33 -20.11 -16.61 4.44
CA PHE A 33 -20.19 -15.22 3.98
C PHE A 33 -19.37 -14.28 4.86
N SER A 34 -19.41 -14.47 6.18
CA SER A 34 -18.62 -13.66 7.12
C SER A 34 -17.13 -13.87 6.93
N ILE A 35 -16.68 -15.11 6.77
CA ILE A 35 -15.26 -15.42 6.51
C ILE A 35 -14.82 -14.83 5.16
N TYR A 36 -15.64 -14.95 4.12
CA TYR A 36 -15.36 -14.38 2.81
C TYR A 36 -15.20 -12.85 2.87
N ASN A 37 -16.16 -12.18 3.51
CA ASN A 37 -16.09 -10.71 3.68
C ASN A 37 -14.87 -10.28 4.49
N HIS A 38 -14.53 -11.01 5.55
CA HIS A 38 -13.34 -10.70 6.35
C HIS A 38 -12.06 -10.85 5.52
N SER A 39 -11.94 -11.88 4.72
CA SER A 39 -10.80 -12.08 3.81
C SER A 39 -10.70 -10.96 2.76
N LEU A 40 -11.84 -10.59 2.18
CA LEU A 40 -11.91 -9.51 1.18
C LEU A 40 -11.53 -8.15 1.79
N PHE A 41 -12.01 -7.89 2.99
CA PHE A 41 -11.68 -6.66 3.74
C PHE A 41 -10.18 -6.58 4.07
N ASN A 42 -9.56 -7.68 4.49
CA ASN A 42 -8.13 -7.72 4.76
C ASN A 42 -7.29 -7.49 3.49
N GLN A 43 -7.69 -8.05 2.36
CA GLN A 43 -7.02 -7.80 1.07
C GLN A 43 -7.16 -6.34 0.63
N PHE A 44 -8.34 -5.76 0.82
CA PHE A 44 -8.59 -4.36 0.51
C PHE A 44 -7.73 -3.44 1.39
N ASN A 45 -7.72 -3.68 2.70
CA ASN A 45 -6.88 -2.91 3.63
C ASN A 45 -5.39 -3.00 3.29
N ALA A 46 -4.90 -4.19 2.96
CA ALA A 46 -3.50 -4.36 2.58
C ALA A 46 -3.12 -3.59 1.32
N ARG A 47 -4.01 -3.56 0.30
CA ARG A 47 -3.80 -2.75 -0.91
C ARG A 47 -3.84 -1.26 -0.61
N TYR A 48 -4.83 -0.83 0.16
CA TYR A 48 -5.00 0.57 0.54
C TYR A 48 -3.81 1.08 1.36
N GLN A 49 -3.31 0.27 2.28
CA GLN A 49 -2.13 0.62 3.06
C GLN A 49 -0.90 0.78 2.15
N LYS A 50 -0.70 -0.13 1.20
CA LYS A 50 0.40 -0.04 0.23
C LYS A 50 0.33 1.23 -0.62
N GLU A 51 -0.86 1.63 -1.08
CA GLU A 51 -1.05 2.87 -1.83
C GLU A 51 -0.74 4.11 -0.99
N ILE A 52 -1.11 4.10 0.29
CA ILE A 52 -0.79 5.17 1.24
C ILE A 52 0.73 5.24 1.45
N ASP A 53 1.40 4.13 1.68
CA ASP A 53 2.84 4.09 1.90
C ASP A 53 3.61 4.61 0.67
N GLN A 54 3.19 4.22 -0.54
CA GLN A 54 3.74 4.77 -1.79
C GLN A 54 3.52 6.28 -1.92
N TYR A 55 2.34 6.76 -1.54
CA TYR A 55 2.07 8.20 -1.55
C TYR A 55 2.99 8.97 -0.60
N TYR A 56 3.24 8.45 0.60
CA TYR A 56 4.18 9.07 1.54
C TYR A 56 5.60 9.05 1.02
N SER A 57 6.05 7.97 0.40
CA SER A 57 7.38 7.89 -0.21
C SER A 57 7.54 8.91 -1.35
N ILE A 58 6.53 9.11 -2.17
CA ILE A 58 6.54 10.15 -3.23
C ILE A 58 6.59 11.56 -2.61
N LEU A 59 5.86 11.80 -1.53
CA LEU A 59 5.88 13.08 -0.84
C LEU A 59 7.25 13.36 -0.20
N GLU A 60 7.86 12.35 0.39
CA GLU A 60 9.21 12.40 0.96
C GLU A 60 10.25 12.69 -0.12
N LEU A 61 10.18 12.00 -1.26
CA LEU A 61 11.02 12.26 -2.43
C LEU A 61 10.90 13.71 -2.89
N LYS A 62 9.67 14.23 -3.03
CA LYS A 62 9.42 15.63 -3.38
C LYS A 62 10.07 16.57 -2.38
N ASN A 63 9.98 16.30 -1.09
CA ASN A 63 10.57 17.13 -0.05
C ASN A 63 12.11 17.15 -0.15
N HIS A 64 12.73 15.99 -0.39
CA HIS A 64 14.17 15.92 -0.61
C HIS A 64 14.62 16.69 -1.87
N PHE A 65 13.85 16.65 -2.95
CA PHE A 65 14.10 17.44 -4.15
C PHE A 65 14.07 18.95 -3.86
N LEU A 66 13.03 19.41 -3.18
CA LEU A 66 12.92 20.82 -2.84
C LEU A 66 14.05 21.27 -1.91
N GLN A 67 14.39 20.46 -0.92
CA GLN A 67 15.46 20.74 0.02
C GLN A 67 16.83 20.75 -0.67
N SER A 68 17.10 19.80 -1.57
CA SER A 68 18.36 19.78 -2.33
C SER A 68 18.51 21.03 -3.20
N GLY A 69 17.44 21.51 -3.84
CA GLY A 69 17.44 22.74 -4.61
C GLY A 69 17.79 23.96 -3.76
N ILE A 70 17.22 24.09 -2.57
CA ILE A 70 17.48 25.17 -1.63
C ILE A 70 18.95 25.14 -1.16
N LEU A 71 19.45 23.96 -0.76
CA LEU A 71 20.83 23.78 -0.29
C LEU A 71 21.83 24.08 -1.40
N PHE A 72 21.56 23.67 -2.62
CA PHE A 72 22.43 23.97 -3.76
C PHE A 72 22.46 25.48 -4.04
N GLU A 73 21.33 26.15 -4.05
CA GLU A 73 21.25 27.60 -4.24
C GLU A 73 22.00 28.35 -3.13
N GLU A 74 21.90 27.93 -1.89
CA GLU A 74 22.61 28.47 -0.75
C GLU A 74 24.13 28.25 -0.87
N TYR A 75 24.56 27.06 -1.27
CA TYR A 75 25.94 26.75 -1.55
C TYR A 75 26.53 27.68 -2.63
N MET A 76 25.81 27.86 -3.73
CA MET A 76 26.25 28.76 -4.82
C MET A 76 26.40 30.21 -4.38
N LYS A 77 25.62 30.66 -3.39
CA LYS A 77 25.70 32.02 -2.83
C LYS A 77 26.84 32.18 -1.81
N THR A 78 27.08 31.13 -1.01
CA THR A 78 27.95 31.26 0.19
C THR A 78 29.30 30.55 0.04
N GLY A 79 29.40 29.55 -0.86
CA GLY A 79 30.56 28.66 -0.96
C GLY A 79 30.79 27.79 0.27
N ASN A 80 29.77 27.64 1.13
CA ASN A 80 29.90 26.94 2.39
C ASN A 80 29.95 25.41 2.19
N ARG A 81 31.07 24.80 2.57
CA ARG A 81 31.28 23.34 2.46
C ARG A 81 30.30 22.51 3.31
N THR A 82 29.79 23.05 4.42
CA THR A 82 28.79 22.36 5.24
C THR A 82 27.48 22.22 4.47
N THR A 83 27.06 23.29 3.78
CA THR A 83 25.85 23.27 2.94
C THR A 83 26.00 22.28 1.78
N LEU A 84 27.20 22.14 1.19
CA LEU A 84 27.46 21.11 0.17
C LEU A 84 27.38 19.70 0.74
N ALA A 85 27.86 19.46 1.97
CA ALA A 85 27.73 18.18 2.62
C ALA A 85 26.28 17.81 2.91
N GLU A 86 25.46 18.78 3.35
CA GLU A 86 24.02 18.61 3.57
C GLU A 86 23.26 18.35 2.26
N PHE A 87 23.67 19.02 1.17
CA PHE A 87 23.13 18.73 -0.17
C PHE A 87 23.40 17.28 -0.58
N ASN A 88 24.63 16.79 -0.43
CA ASN A 88 24.97 15.40 -0.75
C ASN A 88 24.20 14.39 0.11
N ASP A 89 24.05 14.65 1.41
CA ASP A 89 23.25 13.80 2.31
C ASP A 89 21.77 13.77 1.88
N THR A 90 21.23 14.91 1.49
CA THR A 90 19.84 15.00 1.00
C THR A 90 19.66 14.28 -0.34
N TYR A 91 20.66 14.34 -1.21
CA TYR A 91 20.69 13.60 -2.47
C TYR A 91 20.66 12.08 -2.22
N GLU A 92 21.52 11.56 -1.33
CA GLU A 92 21.56 10.14 -1.00
C GLU A 92 20.25 9.66 -0.38
N LYS A 93 19.60 10.47 0.45
CA LYS A 93 18.27 10.19 0.99
C LYS A 93 17.22 10.08 -0.11
N ALA A 94 17.20 11.04 -1.05
CA ALA A 94 16.29 11.00 -2.19
C ALA A 94 16.50 9.74 -3.04
N ARG A 95 17.75 9.36 -3.29
CA ARG A 95 18.10 8.15 -4.04
C ARG A 95 17.60 6.88 -3.33
N SER A 96 17.77 6.80 -2.02
CA SER A 96 17.24 5.70 -1.20
C SER A 96 15.71 5.57 -1.33
N VAL A 97 14.97 6.67 -1.37
CA VAL A 97 13.52 6.66 -1.58
C VAL A 97 13.15 6.18 -2.99
N ILE A 98 13.92 6.58 -4.01
CA ILE A 98 13.74 6.09 -5.39
C ILE A 98 13.92 4.56 -5.45
N ASP A 99 14.95 4.01 -4.80
CA ASP A 99 15.20 2.57 -4.74
C ASP A 99 14.07 1.81 -4.05
N ILE A 100 13.50 2.37 -2.99
CA ILE A 100 12.32 1.80 -2.32
C ILE A 100 11.13 1.79 -3.28
N LEU A 101 10.86 2.91 -3.96
CA LEU A 101 9.76 3.01 -4.93
C LEU A 101 9.93 2.03 -6.10
N TYR A 102 11.16 1.76 -6.57
CA TYR A 102 11.42 0.75 -7.57
C TYR A 102 11.08 -0.66 -7.09
N THR A 103 11.44 -1.01 -5.87
CA THR A 103 11.15 -2.34 -5.29
C THR A 103 9.67 -2.55 -5.03
N GLU A 104 8.93 -1.51 -4.73
CA GLU A 104 7.49 -1.54 -4.47
C GLU A 104 6.63 -1.45 -5.74
N SER A 105 7.22 -0.96 -6.83
CA SER A 105 6.52 -0.77 -8.10
C SER A 105 6.19 -2.12 -8.73
N THR A 106 4.90 -2.41 -8.87
CA THR A 106 4.39 -3.64 -9.51
C THR A 106 3.87 -3.40 -10.92
N ASN A 107 3.81 -2.13 -11.36
CA ASN A 107 3.27 -1.74 -12.66
C ASN A 107 4.38 -1.22 -13.56
N GLU A 108 4.39 -1.68 -14.80
CA GLU A 108 5.37 -1.31 -15.83
C GLU A 108 5.36 0.21 -16.12
N GLU A 109 4.17 0.83 -16.11
CA GLU A 109 4.02 2.27 -16.31
C GLU A 109 4.68 3.08 -15.18
N SER A 110 4.47 2.67 -13.93
CA SER A 110 5.11 3.29 -12.76
C SER A 110 6.64 3.15 -12.83
N TRP A 111 7.13 2.03 -13.33
CA TRP A 111 8.56 1.79 -13.48
C TRP A 111 9.19 2.74 -14.51
N TYR A 112 8.54 2.99 -15.65
CA TYR A 112 9.00 3.96 -16.65
C TYR A 112 9.03 5.40 -16.09
N LEU A 113 8.02 5.78 -15.32
CA LEU A 113 7.96 7.10 -14.69
C LEU A 113 9.08 7.26 -13.66
N LEU A 114 9.31 6.28 -12.80
CA LEU A 114 10.39 6.29 -11.81
C LEU A 114 11.76 6.38 -12.49
N ARG A 115 11.97 5.65 -13.58
CA ARG A 115 13.21 5.74 -14.36
C ARG A 115 13.44 7.12 -14.95
N GLY A 116 12.38 7.78 -15.42
CA GLY A 116 12.47 9.16 -15.91
C GLY A 116 12.84 10.14 -14.80
N ILE A 117 12.28 9.96 -13.60
CA ILE A 117 12.61 10.75 -12.41
C ILE A 117 14.07 10.55 -12.00
N ASP A 118 14.51 9.29 -11.92
CA ASP A 118 15.87 8.93 -11.54
C ASP A 118 16.90 9.52 -12.50
N GLN A 119 16.71 9.38 -13.81
CA GLN A 119 17.58 9.98 -14.82
C GLN A 119 17.64 11.52 -14.73
N SER A 120 16.50 12.16 -14.51
CA SER A 120 16.42 13.61 -14.34
C SER A 120 17.16 14.06 -13.09
N PHE A 121 17.07 13.27 -12.02
CA PHE A 121 17.71 13.55 -10.76
C PHE A 121 19.23 13.36 -10.82
N GLU A 122 19.71 12.32 -11.47
CA GLU A 122 21.15 12.12 -11.71
C GLU A 122 21.74 13.21 -12.58
N SER A 123 21.01 13.65 -13.64
CA SER A 123 21.43 14.75 -14.49
C SER A 123 21.56 16.04 -13.69
N TYR A 124 20.55 16.35 -12.88
CA TYR A 124 20.56 17.54 -12.00
C TYR A 124 21.76 17.51 -11.03
N TYR A 125 21.98 16.38 -10.35
CA TYR A 125 23.12 16.24 -9.42
C TYR A 125 24.47 16.42 -10.14
N SER A 126 24.64 15.80 -11.31
CA SER A 126 25.85 15.93 -12.12
C SER A 126 26.11 17.38 -12.54
N GLU A 127 25.07 18.11 -12.94
CA GLU A 127 25.18 19.53 -13.28
C GLU A 127 25.59 20.38 -12.05
N CYS A 128 24.99 20.10 -10.90
CA CYS A 128 25.33 20.77 -9.65
C CYS A 128 26.79 20.51 -9.23
N CYS A 129 27.24 19.25 -9.32
CA CYS A 129 28.62 18.91 -9.02
C CYS A 129 29.62 19.57 -9.98
N ASN A 130 29.31 19.64 -11.29
CA ASN A 130 30.16 20.27 -12.27
C ASN A 130 30.22 21.80 -12.11
N ALA A 131 29.16 22.42 -11.60
CA ALA A 131 29.13 23.88 -11.31
C ALA A 131 29.88 24.24 -10.01
N SER A 132 30.25 23.23 -9.19
CA SER A 132 30.91 23.42 -7.89
C SER A 132 32.45 23.48 -8.00
N PHE A 133 33.01 23.27 -9.21
CA PHE A 133 34.43 23.36 -9.53
C PHE A 133 34.68 24.54 -10.46
#